data_b6f6f6275017094360ca3f6e50cb78ac
#
_entry.id   b6f6f6275017094360ca3f6e50cb78ac
#
_cell.length_a   1.000
_cell.length_b   1.000
_cell.length_c   1.000
_cell.angle_alpha   90.00
_cell.angle_beta   90.00
_cell.angle_gamma   90.00
#
_symmetry.space_group_name_H-M   'P 1'
#
loop_
_entity.id
_entity.type
_entity.pdbx_description
1 polymer ?
#
loop_
_entity_poly.entity_id
_entity_poly.type
_entity_poly.pdbx_seq_one_letter_code
_entity_poly.pdbx_strand_id
1 'polypeptide(L)'
;MRNSEGLCLVLHRGNTHPLFPGHIDFPGGEVEPKETPEAAVMREIQEETGLLVDPKKLKKLFTKQYQQTTHILFEVKLAEPDAKVFLSWEHKGYQWITPEELKSLSKFPGADPYYTDVVNYAAGES
;
A
#
# COMPACT_ATOMS: atom_id res chain seq x y z
N MET A 1 3.12 3.95 1.27
CA MET A 1 3.41 4.89 2.37
C MET A 1 4.88 4.83 2.71
N ARG A 2 5.49 5.98 2.93
CA ARG A 2 6.89 6.08 3.38
C ARG A 2 6.96 6.83 4.69
N ASN A 3 7.89 6.43 5.57
CA ASN A 3 8.15 7.18 6.79
C ASN A 3 9.25 8.24 6.57
N SER A 4 9.63 8.96 7.64
CA SER A 4 10.65 10.03 7.54
C SER A 4 12.05 9.51 7.20
N GLU A 5 12.29 8.21 7.34
CA GLU A 5 13.57 7.58 6.98
C GLU A 5 13.54 6.97 5.57
N GLY A 6 12.46 7.16 4.83
CA GLY A 6 12.31 6.62 3.49
C GLY A 6 11.92 5.14 3.42
N LEU A 7 11.59 4.54 4.57
CA LEU A 7 11.14 3.14 4.61
C LEU A 7 9.70 3.03 4.11
N CYS A 8 9.41 1.94 3.43
CA CYS A 8 8.10 1.65 2.88
C CYS A 8 7.30 0.74 3.80
N LEU A 9 6.00 0.99 3.92
CA LEU A 9 5.10 0.14 4.70
C LEU A 9 4.62 -1.02 3.85
N VAL A 10 4.78 -2.24 4.36
CA VAL A 10 4.13 -3.44 3.81
C VAL A 10 3.27 -4.08 4.88
N LEU A 11 2.16 -4.65 4.46
CA LEU A 11 1.21 -5.34 5.32
C LEU A 11 1.26 -6.85 5.02
N HIS A 12 1.13 -7.65 6.06
CA HIS A 12 1.06 -9.11 5.93
C HIS A 12 -0.38 -9.56 6.10
N ARG A 13 -0.96 -10.17 5.07
CA ARG A 13 -2.32 -10.69 5.13
C ARG A 13 -2.44 -11.80 6.14
N GLY A 14 -3.54 -11.78 6.91
CA GLY A 14 -3.85 -12.84 7.84
C GLY A 14 -4.26 -14.13 7.15
N ASN A 15 -4.28 -15.23 7.89
CA ASN A 15 -4.65 -16.53 7.34
C ASN A 15 -6.13 -16.64 6.97
N THR A 16 -6.96 -15.73 7.49
CA THR A 16 -8.41 -15.66 7.20
C THR A 16 -8.75 -14.61 6.15
N HIS A 17 -7.75 -13.97 5.53
CA HIS A 17 -8.00 -12.99 4.47
C HIS A 17 -8.68 -13.70 3.29
N PRO A 18 -9.77 -13.12 2.73
CA PRO A 18 -10.54 -13.80 1.67
C PRO A 18 -9.76 -13.96 0.37
N LEU A 19 -8.73 -13.14 0.13
CA LEU A 19 -7.91 -13.20 -1.07
C LEU A 19 -6.44 -13.36 -0.69
N PHE A 20 -5.79 -14.38 -1.23
CA PHE A 20 -4.36 -14.63 -1.05
C PHE A 20 -3.91 -14.55 0.41
N PRO A 21 -4.44 -15.41 1.31
CA PRO A 21 -4.02 -15.39 2.71
C PRO A 21 -2.51 -15.61 2.85
N GLY A 22 -1.91 -14.94 3.82
CA GLY A 22 -0.47 -15.04 4.09
C GLY A 22 0.44 -14.29 3.12
N HIS A 23 -0.11 -13.65 2.09
CA HIS A 23 0.66 -12.83 1.15
C HIS A 23 0.92 -11.43 1.71
N ILE A 24 1.78 -10.70 1.03
CA ILE A 24 2.15 -9.32 1.39
C ILE A 24 1.41 -8.36 0.48
N ASP A 25 0.95 -7.22 1.02
CA ASP A 25 0.36 -6.17 0.21
C ASP A 25 0.68 -4.78 0.75
N PHE A 26 0.12 -3.77 0.07
CA PHE A 26 0.21 -2.37 0.47
C PHE A 26 -1.17 -1.91 0.92
N PRO A 27 -1.25 -0.87 1.78
CA PRO A 27 -2.55 -0.31 2.14
C PRO A 27 -3.32 0.16 0.90
N GLY A 28 -4.57 -0.19 0.81
CA GLY A 28 -5.43 0.21 -0.30
C GLY A 28 -6.63 -0.69 -0.46
N GLY A 29 -7.49 -0.34 -1.39
CA GLY A 29 -8.70 -1.08 -1.69
C GLY A 29 -9.47 -0.47 -2.84
N GLU A 30 -10.71 -0.87 -3.00
CA GLU A 30 -11.56 -0.43 -4.08
C GLU A 30 -12.16 0.95 -3.83
N VAL A 31 -12.32 1.74 -4.90
CA VAL A 31 -13.05 3.01 -4.86
C VAL A 31 -14.54 2.68 -4.85
N GLU A 32 -15.25 3.16 -3.84
CA GLU A 32 -16.70 2.96 -3.72
C GLU A 32 -17.46 3.97 -4.59
N PRO A 33 -18.73 3.67 -4.96
CA PRO A 33 -19.55 4.61 -5.70
C PRO A 33 -19.61 5.99 -5.02
N LYS A 34 -19.50 7.05 -5.82
CA LYS A 34 -19.51 8.44 -5.37
C LYS A 34 -18.30 8.87 -4.55
N GLU A 35 -17.30 8.03 -4.47
CA GLU A 35 -16.05 8.31 -3.77
C GLU A 35 -14.98 8.70 -4.78
N THR A 36 -14.14 9.72 -4.46
CA THR A 36 -12.97 10.00 -5.29
C THR A 36 -11.86 9.01 -4.97
N PRO A 37 -10.90 8.78 -5.89
CA PRO A 37 -9.75 7.94 -5.60
C PRO A 37 -8.96 8.40 -4.37
N GLU A 38 -8.82 9.71 -4.17
CA GLU A 38 -8.13 10.27 -3.00
C GLU A 38 -8.87 9.94 -1.71
N ALA A 39 -10.19 10.10 -1.69
CA ALA A 39 -11.01 9.76 -0.53
C ALA A 39 -10.95 8.26 -0.25
N ALA A 40 -10.96 7.43 -1.29
CA ALA A 40 -10.90 5.97 -1.16
C ALA A 40 -9.59 5.54 -0.51
N VAL A 41 -8.44 6.04 -0.97
CA VAL A 41 -7.15 5.64 -0.42
C VAL A 41 -6.99 6.12 1.02
N MET A 42 -7.49 7.31 1.35
CA MET A 42 -7.46 7.81 2.73
C MET A 42 -8.32 6.95 3.67
N ARG A 43 -9.50 6.56 3.23
CA ARG A 43 -10.38 5.67 3.98
C ARG A 43 -9.73 4.32 4.22
N GLU A 44 -9.17 3.72 3.16
CA GLU A 44 -8.50 2.41 3.27
C GLU A 44 -7.28 2.46 4.16
N ILE A 45 -6.47 3.53 4.09
CA ILE A 45 -5.33 3.70 4.98
C ILE A 45 -5.81 3.74 6.44
N GLN A 46 -6.85 4.50 6.73
CA GLN A 46 -7.37 4.58 8.09
C GLN A 46 -7.92 3.25 8.57
N GLU A 47 -8.68 2.54 7.73
CA GLU A 47 -9.26 1.24 8.08
C GLU A 47 -8.18 0.18 8.31
N GLU A 48 -7.15 0.15 7.47
CA GLU A 48 -6.13 -0.91 7.50
C GLU A 48 -4.95 -0.62 8.41
N THR A 49 -4.66 0.65 8.69
CA THR A 49 -3.47 1.04 9.47
C THR A 49 -3.78 1.90 10.69
N GLY A 50 -4.98 2.45 10.78
CA GLY A 50 -5.33 3.39 11.83
C GLY A 50 -4.71 4.78 11.66
N LEU A 51 -3.98 5.02 10.58
CA LEU A 51 -3.29 6.29 10.35
C LEU A 51 -4.21 7.29 9.65
N LEU A 52 -4.13 8.54 10.07
CA LEU A 52 -4.80 9.66 9.42
C LEU A 52 -3.79 10.39 8.53
N VAL A 53 -4.11 10.50 7.25
CA VAL A 53 -3.24 11.12 6.27
C VAL A 53 -3.81 12.48 5.86
N ASP A 54 -2.94 13.49 5.79
CA ASP A 54 -3.31 14.79 5.23
C ASP A 54 -3.50 14.64 3.71
N PRO A 55 -4.70 14.95 3.18
CA PRO A 55 -4.94 14.85 1.74
C PRO A 55 -3.94 15.63 0.88
N LYS A 56 -3.38 16.72 1.41
CA LYS A 56 -2.40 17.54 0.71
C LYS A 56 -1.06 16.82 0.50
N LYS A 57 -0.81 15.76 1.26
CA LYS A 57 0.43 14.98 1.17
C LYS A 57 0.32 13.81 0.21
N LEU A 58 -0.86 13.53 -0.32
CA LEU A 58 -1.03 12.49 -1.32
C LEU A 58 -0.48 12.94 -2.66
N LYS A 59 0.41 12.12 -3.23
CA LYS A 59 0.96 12.36 -4.55
C LYS A 59 0.59 11.19 -5.45
N LYS A 60 -0.16 11.48 -6.53
CA LYS A 60 -0.50 10.46 -7.51
C LYS A 60 0.74 10.15 -8.35
N LEU A 61 1.17 8.90 -8.35
CA LEU A 61 2.34 8.46 -9.12
C LEU A 61 1.96 7.95 -10.49
N PHE A 62 0.93 7.11 -10.57
CA PHE A 62 0.43 6.66 -11.86
C PHE A 62 -1.02 6.20 -11.77
N THR A 63 -1.65 6.15 -12.95
CA THR A 63 -2.93 5.49 -13.18
C THR A 63 -2.69 4.53 -14.32
N LYS A 64 -2.88 3.22 -14.09
CA LYS A 64 -2.67 2.20 -15.10
C LYS A 64 -3.80 1.19 -15.08
N GLN A 65 -4.11 0.65 -16.24
CA GLN A 65 -5.07 -0.43 -16.36
C GLN A 65 -4.35 -1.76 -16.47
N TYR A 66 -4.74 -2.69 -15.60
CA TYR A 66 -4.24 -4.06 -15.59
C TYR A 66 -5.43 -4.98 -15.86
N GLN A 67 -5.46 -5.61 -17.03
CA GLN A 67 -6.62 -6.36 -17.49
C GLN A 67 -7.86 -5.47 -17.50
N GLN A 68 -8.87 -5.76 -16.67
CA GLN A 68 -10.12 -4.99 -16.60
C GLN A 68 -10.18 -4.05 -15.40
N THR A 69 -9.09 -3.94 -14.65
CA THR A 69 -9.05 -3.15 -13.42
C THR A 69 -8.11 -1.96 -13.58
N THR A 70 -8.59 -0.78 -13.22
CA THR A 70 -7.76 0.42 -13.17
C THR A 70 -7.19 0.59 -11.77
N HIS A 71 -5.87 0.70 -11.69
CA HIS A 71 -5.15 0.93 -10.44
C HIS A 71 -4.58 2.34 -10.42
N ILE A 72 -4.73 3.00 -9.28
CA ILE A 72 -4.14 4.32 -9.04
C ILE A 72 -3.20 4.19 -7.86
N LEU A 73 -1.93 4.53 -8.08
CA LEU A 73 -0.93 4.50 -7.03
C LEU A 73 -0.70 5.90 -6.49
N PHE A 74 -0.79 6.02 -5.17
CA PHE A 74 -0.45 7.25 -4.46
C PHE A 74 0.78 7.02 -3.59
N GLU A 75 1.59 8.06 -3.44
CA GLU A 75 2.65 8.11 -2.46
C GLU A 75 2.25 9.08 -1.36
N VAL A 76 2.49 8.70 -0.12
CA VAL A 76 2.36 9.60 1.02
C VAL A 76 3.57 9.44 1.92
N LYS A 77 4.16 10.57 2.34
CA LYS A 77 5.31 10.60 3.23
C LYS A 77 4.85 11.04 4.61
N LEU A 78 5.17 10.24 5.61
CA LEU A 78 4.86 10.54 7.00
C LEU A 78 6.03 11.30 7.62
N ALA A 79 5.72 12.20 8.56
CA ALA A 79 6.73 13.00 9.26
C ALA A 79 7.49 12.18 10.31
N GLU A 80 6.96 11.01 10.69
CA GLU A 80 7.50 10.19 11.77
C GLU A 80 8.34 9.04 11.24
N PRO A 81 9.41 8.60 11.97
CA PRO A 81 10.23 7.48 11.51
C PRO A 81 9.57 6.11 11.70
N ASP A 82 8.71 5.96 12.72
CA ASP A 82 8.12 4.69 13.10
C ASP A 82 6.66 4.86 13.51
N ALA A 83 5.85 5.36 12.59
CA ALA A 83 4.42 5.53 12.85
C ALA A 83 3.80 4.20 13.30
N LYS A 84 3.02 4.25 14.38
CA LYS A 84 2.39 3.07 14.95
C LYS A 84 1.18 2.67 14.13
N VAL A 85 1.19 1.44 13.67
CA VAL A 85 0.12 0.89 12.82
C VAL A 85 -0.81 0.04 13.66
N PHE A 86 -2.13 0.30 13.54
CA PHE A 86 -3.19 -0.48 14.17
C PHE A 86 -3.91 -1.26 13.09
N LEU A 87 -3.62 -2.56 13.00
CA LEU A 87 -4.11 -3.41 11.93
C LEU A 87 -5.58 -3.76 12.09
N SER A 88 -6.28 -3.88 10.95
CA SER A 88 -7.61 -4.49 10.91
C SER A 88 -7.47 -6.01 10.93
N TRP A 89 -8.61 -6.72 10.97
CA TRP A 89 -8.63 -8.18 11.00
C TRP A 89 -8.02 -8.83 9.74
N GLU A 90 -7.95 -8.10 8.65
CA GLU A 90 -7.44 -8.62 7.37
C GLU A 90 -5.93 -8.83 7.37
N HIS A 91 -5.21 -8.19 8.26
CA HIS A 91 -3.74 -8.24 8.30
C HIS A 91 -3.26 -8.67 9.68
N LYS A 92 -2.24 -9.51 9.71
CA LYS A 92 -1.64 -10.04 10.95
C LYS A 92 -0.35 -9.35 11.36
N GLY A 93 0.24 -8.53 10.48
CA GLY A 93 1.50 -7.86 10.78
C GLY A 93 1.81 -6.78 9.76
N TYR A 94 2.83 -5.99 10.08
CA TYR A 94 3.33 -4.95 9.19
C TYR A 94 4.83 -4.79 9.39
N GLN A 95 5.49 -4.18 8.38
CA GLN A 95 6.92 -3.86 8.44
C GLN A 95 7.18 -2.55 7.72
N TRP A 96 8.12 -1.78 8.24
CA TRP A 96 8.75 -0.67 7.55
C TRP A 96 10.08 -1.17 7.00
N ILE A 97 10.23 -1.21 5.68
CA ILE A 97 11.40 -1.81 5.03
C ILE A 97 12.00 -0.86 4.00
N THR A 98 13.28 -1.09 3.67
CA THR A 98 13.94 -0.31 2.63
C THR A 98 13.39 -0.67 1.25
N PRO A 99 13.52 0.23 0.25
CA PRO A 99 13.16 -0.11 -1.12
C PRO A 99 13.93 -1.32 -1.66
N GLU A 100 15.18 -1.53 -1.26
CA GLU A 100 15.99 -2.68 -1.66
C GLU A 100 15.41 -3.98 -1.08
N GLU A 101 15.04 -3.97 0.19
CA GLU A 101 14.39 -5.12 0.81
C GLU A 101 13.04 -5.42 0.15
N LEU A 102 12.32 -4.38 -0.26
CA LEU A 102 11.04 -4.54 -0.96
C LEU A 102 11.21 -5.34 -2.25
N LYS A 103 12.29 -5.11 -2.99
CA LYS A 103 12.59 -5.85 -4.22
C LYS A 103 12.83 -7.33 -3.98
N SER A 104 13.34 -7.70 -2.81
CA SER A 104 13.63 -9.10 -2.48
C SER A 104 12.41 -9.86 -2.00
N LEU A 105 11.30 -9.19 -1.73
CA LEU A 105 10.07 -9.85 -1.32
C LEU A 105 9.38 -10.50 -2.51
N SER A 106 8.93 -11.74 -2.32
CA SER A 106 8.32 -12.53 -3.39
C SER A 106 6.89 -12.98 -3.10
N LYS A 107 6.32 -12.54 -1.98
CA LYS A 107 5.01 -13.02 -1.52
C LYS A 107 3.88 -12.03 -1.78
N PHE A 108 3.91 -11.31 -2.90
CA PHE A 108 2.79 -10.50 -3.34
C PHE A 108 1.74 -11.37 -4.03
N PRO A 109 0.46 -10.96 -4.03
CA PRO A 109 -0.62 -11.77 -4.60
C PRO A 109 -0.39 -12.08 -6.08
N GLY A 110 -0.19 -13.36 -6.38
CA GLY A 110 -0.03 -13.84 -7.75
C GLY A 110 1.15 -13.21 -8.48
N ALA A 111 1.10 -13.27 -9.80
CA ALA A 111 2.06 -12.60 -10.68
C ALA A 111 1.48 -11.28 -11.20
N ASP A 112 0.78 -10.55 -10.36
CA ASP A 112 0.09 -9.32 -10.76
C ASP A 112 1.12 -8.24 -11.11
N PRO A 113 1.12 -7.73 -12.37
CA PRO A 113 2.06 -6.69 -12.80
C PRO A 113 1.97 -5.40 -11.96
N TYR A 114 0.83 -5.14 -11.34
CA TYR A 114 0.67 -3.99 -10.46
C TYR A 114 1.71 -3.96 -9.35
N TYR A 115 1.91 -5.08 -8.67
CA TYR A 115 2.88 -5.14 -7.57
C TYR A 115 4.31 -4.96 -8.05
N THR A 116 4.65 -5.50 -9.22
CA THR A 116 5.96 -5.27 -9.84
C THR A 116 6.18 -3.78 -10.10
N ASP A 117 5.19 -3.09 -10.64
CA ASP A 117 5.29 -1.65 -10.91
C ASP A 117 5.43 -0.85 -9.63
N VAL A 118 4.67 -1.20 -8.57
CA VAL A 118 4.78 -0.51 -7.27
C VAL A 118 6.18 -0.66 -6.68
N VAL A 119 6.73 -1.87 -6.71
CA VAL A 119 8.07 -2.15 -6.20
C VAL A 119 9.11 -1.34 -6.97
N ASN A 120 9.02 -1.30 -8.28
CA ASN A 120 9.94 -0.55 -9.12
C ASN A 120 9.88 0.96 -8.83
N TYR A 121 8.70 1.51 -8.65
CA TYR A 121 8.55 2.91 -8.25
C TYR A 121 9.18 3.19 -6.90
N ALA A 122 8.92 2.34 -5.92
CA ALA A 122 9.47 2.50 -4.58
C ALA A 122 11.00 2.47 -4.59
N ALA A 123 11.59 1.67 -5.47
CA ALA A 123 13.05 1.56 -5.62
C ALA A 123 13.66 2.64 -6.52
N GLY A 124 12.84 3.55 -7.08
CA GLY A 124 13.32 4.59 -7.98
C GLY A 124 13.53 4.13 -9.41
N GLU A 125 13.01 2.97 -9.79
CA GLU A 125 13.11 2.40 -11.14
C GLU A 125 11.77 2.59 -11.86
N SER A 126 11.54 3.73 -12.39
CA SER A 126 10.30 4.03 -13.11
C SER A 126 10.45 3.89 -14.62
#